data_42e122642000b9bef0e96417402c29a9
#
_entry.id   42e122642000b9bef0e96417402c29a9
#
_cell.length_a   1.000
_cell.length_b   1.000
_cell.length_c   1.000
_cell.angle_alpha   90.00
_cell.angle_beta   90.00
_cell.angle_gamma   90.00
#
_symmetry.space_group_name_H-M   'P 1'
#
loop_
_entity.id
_entity.type
_entity.pdbx_description
1 polymer ?
#
loop_
_entity_poly.entity_id
_entity_poly.type
_entity_poly.pdbx_seq_one_letter_code
_entity_poly.pdbx_strand_id
1 'polypeptide(L)' 'MKVGDKVKIKKDIPNINGMLHKDTIVKIDEISGGSPFRGSVRVIDSVGKIWWVTQKDIINV' A
#
# COMPACT_ATOMS: atom_id res chain seq x y z
N MET A 1 -0.11 11.54 -5.12
CA MET A 1 0.54 10.36 -4.54
C MET A 1 1.84 10.08 -5.26
N LYS A 2 2.90 9.90 -4.52
CA LYS A 2 4.22 9.63 -5.10
C LYS A 2 5.06 8.82 -4.14
N VAL A 3 6.13 8.24 -4.65
CA VAL A 3 7.08 7.46 -3.85
C VAL A 3 7.60 8.29 -2.69
N GLY A 4 7.61 7.69 -1.51
CA GLY A 4 8.03 8.35 -0.28
C GLY A 4 6.88 8.93 0.54
N ASP A 5 5.70 9.04 -0.03
CA ASP A 5 4.55 9.53 0.71
C ASP A 5 4.06 8.49 1.71
N LYS A 6 3.54 8.96 2.83
CA LYS A 6 2.90 8.09 3.80
C LYS A 6 1.41 8.06 3.52
N VAL A 7 0.83 6.89 3.62
CA VAL A 7 -0.61 6.70 3.41
C VAL A 7 -1.17 5.78 4.48
N LYS A 8 -2.45 5.82 4.67
CA LYS A 8 -3.16 4.98 5.62
C LYS A 8 -3.96 3.93 4.88
N ILE A 9 -3.93 2.72 5.38
CA ILE A 9 -4.69 1.60 4.80
C ILE A 9 -6.18 1.78 5.13
N LYS A 10 -6.99 1.75 4.10
CA LYS A 10 -8.42 2.02 4.20
C LYS A 10 -9.22 0.85 4.74
N LYS A 11 -8.77 -0.37 4.48
CA LYS A 11 -9.45 -1.58 4.93
C LYS A 11 -8.45 -2.70 5.13
N ASP A 12 -8.82 -3.74 5.87
CA ASP A 12 -7.96 -4.89 6.09
C ASP A 12 -7.68 -5.59 4.76
N ILE A 13 -6.40 -5.88 4.50
CA ILE A 13 -5.97 -6.56 3.27
C ILE A 13 -5.33 -7.87 3.65
N PRO A 14 -5.99 -9.00 3.40
CA PRO A 14 -5.41 -10.30 3.71
C PRO A 14 -4.32 -10.68 2.72
N ASN A 15 -3.34 -11.41 3.22
CA ASN A 15 -2.25 -11.92 2.40
C ASN A 15 -1.86 -13.27 2.96
N ILE A 16 -1.16 -14.09 2.17
CA ILE A 16 -0.71 -15.41 2.59
C ILE A 16 0.21 -15.32 3.81
N ASN A 17 0.92 -14.25 3.98
CA ASN A 17 1.86 -14.06 5.10
C ASN A 17 1.31 -13.21 6.23
N GLY A 18 0.01 -12.99 6.26
CA GLY A 18 -0.61 -12.18 7.30
C GLY A 18 -1.65 -11.23 6.77
N MET A 19 -1.90 -10.17 7.50
CA MET A 19 -2.91 -9.19 7.11
C MET A 19 -2.38 -7.79 7.33
N LEU A 20 -2.61 -6.92 6.36
CA LEU A 20 -2.34 -5.50 6.50
C LEU A 20 -3.61 -4.86 7.04
N HIS A 21 -3.57 -4.45 8.29
CA HIS A 21 -4.76 -3.97 8.98
C HIS A 21 -5.17 -2.57 8.57
N LYS A 22 -6.46 -2.32 8.65
CA LYS A 22 -7.04 -0.99 8.47
C LYS A 22 -6.35 0.01 9.39
N ASP A 23 -6.20 1.22 8.92
CA ASP A 23 -5.60 2.35 9.65
C ASP A 23 -4.08 2.22 9.89
N THR A 24 -3.44 1.24 9.30
CA THR A 24 -1.98 1.12 9.36
C THR A 24 -1.37 2.19 8.47
N ILE A 25 -0.36 2.88 8.98
CA ILE A 25 0.40 3.86 8.20
C ILE A 25 1.55 3.15 7.51
N VAL A 26 1.62 3.29 6.20
CA VAL A 26 2.68 2.69 5.40
C VAL A 26 3.29 3.74 4.49
N LYS A 27 4.46 3.46 3.96
CA LYS A 27 5.16 4.36 3.06
C LYS A 27 5.13 3.80 1.64
N ILE A 28 4.85 4.65 0.68
CA ILE A 28 4.87 4.24 -0.72
C ILE A 28 6.31 4.02 -1.17
N ASP A 29 6.58 2.80 -1.63
CA ASP A 29 7.90 2.42 -2.11
C ASP A 29 7.98 2.46 -3.64
N GLU A 30 6.90 2.09 -4.33
CA GLU A 30 6.87 2.10 -5.78
C GLU A 30 5.43 2.22 -6.26
N ILE A 31 5.25 2.94 -7.34
CA ILE A 31 3.95 3.08 -7.98
C ILE A 31 4.04 2.46 -9.37
N SER A 32 3.24 1.44 -9.61
CA SER A 32 3.20 0.79 -10.90
C SER A 32 2.12 1.47 -11.72
N GLY A 33 2.52 2.15 -12.75
CA GLY A 33 1.56 2.83 -13.61
C GLY A 33 1.63 2.29 -15.01
N GLY A 34 0.59 2.27 -15.71
CA GLY A 34 0.60 2.01 -17.12
C GLY A 34 0.67 0.57 -17.56
N SER A 35 0.27 -0.36 -16.77
CA SER A 35 0.25 -1.76 -17.14
C SER A 35 -1.05 -2.39 -16.78
N PRO A 36 -1.26 -3.70 -16.99
CA PRO A 36 -2.48 -4.36 -16.55
C PRO A 36 -2.79 -4.18 -15.09
N PHE A 37 -1.77 -3.86 -14.30
CA PHE A 37 -1.92 -3.62 -12.86
C PHE A 37 -2.04 -2.13 -12.54
N ARG A 38 -2.69 -1.40 -13.40
CA ARG A 38 -2.90 0.01 -13.21
C ARG A 38 -3.50 0.29 -11.84
N GLY A 39 -2.92 1.22 -11.12
CA GLY A 39 -3.34 1.56 -9.77
C GLY A 39 -2.70 0.76 -8.67
N SER A 40 -1.85 -0.22 -9.00
CA SER A 40 -1.12 -0.97 -8.00
C SER A 40 0.00 -0.15 -7.39
N VAL A 41 0.15 -0.25 -6.08
CA VAL A 41 1.14 0.50 -5.33
C VAL A 41 1.85 -0.47 -4.39
N ARG A 42 3.17 -0.41 -4.39
CA ARG A 42 3.96 -1.19 -3.44
C ARG A 42 4.23 -0.31 -2.23
N VAL A 43 3.87 -0.78 -1.06
CA VAL A 43 4.06 -0.04 0.19
C VAL A 43 4.89 -0.87 1.16
N ILE A 44 5.56 -0.18 2.08
CA ILE A 44 6.37 -0.79 3.12
C ILE A 44 5.78 -0.39 4.46
N ASP A 45 5.57 -1.37 5.34
CA ASP A 45 5.08 -1.10 6.69
C ASP A 45 6.23 -0.77 7.65
N SER A 46 5.92 -0.53 8.90
CA SER A 46 6.91 -0.11 9.91
C SER A 46 7.96 -1.16 10.22
N VAL A 47 7.71 -2.43 9.89
CA VAL A 47 8.68 -3.51 10.10
C VAL A 47 9.45 -3.85 8.83
N GLY A 48 9.25 -3.09 7.76
CA GLY A 48 9.96 -3.31 6.52
C GLY A 48 9.33 -4.34 5.59
N LYS A 49 8.13 -4.79 5.88
CA LYS A 49 7.45 -5.76 5.05
C LYS A 49 6.78 -5.07 3.86
N ILE A 50 6.92 -5.66 2.68
CA ILE A 50 6.37 -5.11 1.45
C ILE A 50 4.97 -5.65 1.20
N TRP A 51 4.06 -4.77 0.80
CA TRP A 51 2.69 -5.12 0.46
C TRP A 51 2.31 -4.49 -0.87
N TRP A 52 1.52 -5.20 -1.65
CA TRP A 52 0.94 -4.66 -2.88
C TRP A 52 -0.51 -4.33 -2.64
N VAL A 53 -0.87 -3.08 -2.88
CA VAL A 53 -2.24 -2.59 -2.67
C VAL A 53 -2.66 -1.76 -3.88
N THR A 54 -3.93 -1.39 -3.96
CA THR A 54 -4.42 -0.51 -5.01
C THR A 54 -4.65 0.87 -4.44
N GLN A 55 -4.79 1.86 -5.30
CA GLN A 55 -5.08 3.22 -4.86
C GLN A 55 -6.40 3.31 -4.10
N LYS A 56 -7.32 2.39 -4.36
CA LYS A 56 -8.60 2.35 -3.66
C LYS A 56 -8.48 1.86 -2.23
N ASP A 57 -7.37 1.23 -1.90
CA ASP A 57 -7.14 0.66 -0.58
C ASP A 57 -6.43 1.59 0.37
N ILE A 58 -6.04 2.77 -0.10
CA ILE A 58 -5.23 3.70 0.69
C ILE A 58 -5.85 5.09 0.71
N ILE A 59 -5.52 5.83 1.77
CA ILE A 59 -5.95 7.22 1.95
C ILE A 59 -4.70 8.05 2.21
N ASN A 60 -4.58 9.18 1.55
CA ASN A 60 -3.48 10.11 1.84
C ASN A 60 -3.59 10.63 3.27
N VAL A 61 -2.48 10.68 3.94
CA VAL A 61 -2.43 11.15 5.32
C VAL A 61 -2.03 12.61 5.38
#